data_09cf969bada96926ee335d662078ebfd
#
_entry.id   09cf969bada96926ee335d662078ebfd
#
_cell.length_a   1.000
_cell.length_b   1.000
_cell.length_c   1.000
_cell.angle_alpha   90.00
_cell.angle_beta   90.00
_cell.angle_gamma   90.00
#
_symmetry.space_group_name_H-M   'P 1'
#
loop_
_entity.id
_entity.type
_entity.pdbx_description
1 polymer ?
#
loop_
_entity_poly.entity_id
_entity_poly.type
_entity_poly.pdbx_seq_one_letter_code
_entity_poly.pdbx_strand_id
1 'polypeptide(L)'
;MSTSNSAFTASTSTTKGGVPAPAQKGFLAALNQPKKARQFSKKELVDLFRGLGSMLRAQINTADALKYYSQGLPNKPMVAALARIREDINAGMNIHEAFRRTGRFSETIIGLVQAGSDSGQLHHAFQSLSARLKSELFFAKQLKKATITPGVIICVLLGAFIVSQIKIVPQVEAMLMGVGAKPDGMTAISFMVSHFTQKTWPVIVISLIAIAVTIARSATVRNFILGFAMSKWRLLRLLIMSLRQVTFLSTIRLLHSNGINLAKSIRVSANSVRNTPFYEDRKSVV
;
A
#
# COMPACT_ATOMS: atom_id res chain seq x y z
N MET A 1 -24.05 -26.39 -76.02
CA MET A 1 -24.04 -25.20 -76.93
C MET A 1 -23.68 -24.04 -76.08
N SER A 2 -22.54 -23.63 -76.23
CA SER A 2 -21.98 -22.36 -76.77
C SER A 2 -21.62 -21.41 -75.65
N THR A 3 -20.35 -21.35 -75.29
CA THR A 3 -19.28 -20.38 -75.70
C THR A 3 -19.63 -18.94 -75.31
N SER A 4 -18.84 -18.12 -74.63
CA SER A 4 -17.48 -17.61 -74.99
C SER A 4 -17.16 -16.53 -73.95
N ASN A 5 -16.06 -16.53 -73.27
CA ASN A 5 -14.76 -15.91 -73.63
C ASN A 5 -14.59 -14.42 -73.37
N SER A 6 -13.50 -14.13 -72.72
CA SER A 6 -12.58 -12.97 -72.76
C SER A 6 -13.02 -11.70 -71.95
N ALA A 7 -12.13 -10.94 -71.36
CA ALA A 7 -10.70 -10.73 -71.50
C ALA A 7 -10.13 -9.96 -70.29
N PHE A 8 -9.03 -10.34 -69.93
CA PHE A 8 -7.87 -9.71 -69.34
C PHE A 8 -7.65 -8.23 -69.73
N THR A 9 -7.58 -7.34 -68.76
CA THR A 9 -6.74 -6.14 -68.84
C THR A 9 -6.10 -5.82 -67.51
N ALA A 10 -4.78 -5.95 -67.50
CA ALA A 10 -3.89 -5.49 -66.46
C ALA A 10 -3.84 -3.97 -66.46
N SER A 11 -3.91 -3.38 -65.30
CA SER A 11 -3.49 -2.00 -65.09
C SER A 11 -2.64 -1.94 -63.82
N THR A 12 -1.36 -1.82 -64.02
CA THR A 12 -0.36 -1.45 -63.04
C THR A 12 -0.56 -0.02 -62.62
N SER A 13 -0.75 0.21 -61.33
CA SER A 13 -0.48 1.51 -60.72
C SER A 13 0.28 1.37 -59.44
N THR A 14 1.54 1.71 -59.52
CA THR A 14 2.51 1.98 -58.49
C THR A 14 1.94 3.00 -57.52
N THR A 15 1.77 2.62 -56.24
CA THR A 15 1.52 3.61 -55.17
C THR A 15 2.47 3.42 -54.02
N LYS A 16 3.22 4.49 -53.80
CA LYS A 16 4.22 4.77 -52.79
C LYS A 16 3.86 4.22 -51.42
N GLY A 17 4.88 3.64 -50.76
CA GLY A 17 4.88 3.28 -49.35
C GLY A 17 4.56 4.48 -48.47
N GLY A 18 3.45 4.38 -47.77
CA GLY A 18 3.14 5.20 -46.60
C GLY A 18 3.49 4.38 -45.36
N VAL A 19 4.53 4.81 -44.65
CA VAL A 19 4.89 4.31 -43.32
C VAL A 19 3.73 4.59 -42.39
N PRO A 20 3.12 3.61 -41.70
CA PRO A 20 2.14 3.89 -40.67
C PRO A 20 2.85 4.47 -39.46
N ALA A 21 2.50 5.69 -39.08
CA ALA A 21 2.97 6.35 -37.86
C ALA A 21 2.57 5.52 -36.64
N PRO A 22 3.50 5.18 -35.75
CA PRO A 22 3.18 4.54 -34.50
C PRO A 22 2.76 5.57 -33.46
N ALA A 23 1.87 5.17 -32.55
CA ALA A 23 1.76 5.70 -31.20
C ALA A 23 0.83 6.87 -30.88
N GLN A 24 -0.43 6.81 -31.30
CA GLN A 24 -1.45 7.57 -30.56
C GLN A 24 -2.52 6.69 -29.86
N LYS A 25 -2.55 5.39 -30.14
CA LYS A 25 -3.53 4.48 -29.47
C LYS A 25 -3.13 4.05 -28.07
N GLY A 26 -1.84 4.18 -27.67
CA GLY A 26 -1.37 3.76 -26.33
C GLY A 26 -1.72 4.72 -25.20
N PHE A 27 -1.73 6.04 -25.48
CA PHE A 27 -1.98 7.04 -24.43
C PHE A 27 -3.47 7.10 -24.01
N LEU A 28 -4.38 7.04 -24.95
CA LEU A 28 -5.83 7.02 -24.67
C LEU A 28 -6.28 5.70 -24.06
N ALA A 29 -5.64 4.57 -24.39
CA ALA A 29 -5.89 3.28 -23.78
C ALA A 29 -5.41 3.24 -22.32
N ALA A 30 -4.32 3.96 -21.99
CA ALA A 30 -3.84 4.11 -20.62
C ALA A 30 -4.76 4.98 -19.75
N LEU A 31 -5.46 5.95 -20.33
CA LEU A 31 -6.45 6.78 -19.64
C LEU A 31 -7.76 6.04 -19.36
N ASN A 32 -8.08 5.03 -20.14
CA ASN A 32 -9.34 4.27 -20.05
C ASN A 32 -9.18 2.95 -19.28
N GLN A 33 -8.06 2.73 -18.60
CA GLN A 33 -7.95 1.61 -17.66
C GLN A 33 -8.97 1.84 -16.53
N PRO A 34 -9.89 0.89 -16.26
CA PRO A 34 -10.86 1.05 -15.18
C PRO A 34 -10.08 1.24 -13.87
N LYS A 35 -10.25 2.41 -13.26
CA LYS A 35 -9.64 2.75 -11.98
C LYS A 35 -9.91 1.59 -11.02
N LYS A 36 -8.86 0.83 -10.67
CA LYS A 36 -8.96 -0.31 -9.75
C LYS A 36 -9.74 0.15 -8.52
N ALA A 37 -10.89 -0.47 -8.27
CA ALA A 37 -11.79 -0.04 -7.21
C ALA A 37 -11.02 0.04 -5.88
N ARG A 38 -11.16 1.16 -5.18
CA ARG A 38 -10.45 1.40 -3.92
C ARG A 38 -10.84 0.32 -2.91
N GLN A 39 -9.87 -0.40 -2.40
CA GLN A 39 -10.09 -1.42 -1.37
C GLN A 39 -10.65 -0.79 -0.10
N PHE A 40 -11.46 -1.55 0.63
CA PHE A 40 -12.01 -1.12 1.92
C PHE A 40 -10.93 -0.97 2.98
N SER A 41 -11.17 -0.12 3.97
CA SER A 41 -10.28 0.05 5.11
C SER A 41 -10.17 -1.27 5.90
N LYS A 42 -8.97 -1.58 6.39
CA LYS A 42 -8.77 -2.77 7.24
C LYS A 42 -9.70 -2.79 8.47
N LYS A 43 -10.02 -1.62 9.04
CA LYS A 43 -10.94 -1.53 10.17
C LYS A 43 -12.35 -1.97 9.77
N GLU A 44 -12.86 -1.45 8.66
CA GLU A 44 -14.18 -1.83 8.13
C GLU A 44 -14.25 -3.33 7.80
N LEU A 45 -13.16 -3.90 7.26
CA LEU A 45 -13.07 -5.34 6.97
C LEU A 45 -13.06 -6.20 8.25
N VAL A 46 -12.40 -5.74 9.32
CA VAL A 46 -12.43 -6.43 10.63
C VAL A 46 -13.86 -6.52 11.16
N ASP A 47 -14.58 -5.41 11.12
CA ASP A 47 -15.94 -5.34 11.64
C ASP A 47 -16.90 -6.14 10.76
N LEU A 48 -16.75 -6.08 9.43
CA LEU A 48 -17.50 -6.87 8.46
C LEU A 48 -17.35 -8.37 8.72
N PHE A 49 -16.11 -8.88 8.71
CA PHE A 49 -15.87 -10.30 8.86
C PHE A 49 -16.19 -10.83 10.26
N ARG A 50 -16.10 -9.98 11.28
CA ARG A 50 -16.58 -10.33 12.63
C ARG A 50 -18.09 -10.49 12.64
N GLY A 51 -18.83 -9.52 12.11
CA GLY A 51 -20.28 -9.55 12.05
C GLY A 51 -20.80 -10.72 11.24
N LEU A 52 -20.30 -10.90 10.01
CA LEU A 52 -20.69 -12.03 9.15
C LEU A 52 -20.32 -13.37 9.81
N GLY A 53 -19.13 -13.51 10.38
CA GLY A 53 -18.70 -14.73 11.06
C GLY A 53 -19.58 -15.08 12.26
N SER A 54 -20.06 -14.09 13.02
CA SER A 54 -20.99 -14.31 14.13
C SER A 54 -22.37 -14.73 13.64
N MET A 55 -22.90 -14.11 12.58
CA MET A 55 -24.19 -14.45 11.99
C MET A 55 -24.20 -15.86 11.39
N LEU A 56 -23.14 -16.22 10.65
CA LEU A 56 -23.02 -17.57 10.09
C LEU A 56 -22.83 -18.62 11.18
N ARG A 57 -22.16 -18.30 12.29
CA ARG A 57 -22.06 -19.19 13.44
C ARG A 57 -23.43 -19.43 14.09
N ALA A 58 -24.32 -18.44 14.05
CA ALA A 58 -25.72 -18.56 14.47
C ALA A 58 -26.60 -19.22 13.40
N GLN A 59 -25.97 -19.85 12.36
CA GLN A 59 -26.65 -20.56 11.26
C GLN A 59 -27.53 -19.67 10.37
N ILE A 60 -27.32 -18.35 10.40
CA ILE A 60 -27.98 -17.43 9.46
C ILE A 60 -27.38 -17.66 8.07
N ASN A 61 -28.24 -17.78 7.05
CA ASN A 61 -27.81 -17.90 5.66
C ASN A 61 -26.90 -16.73 5.25
N THR A 62 -25.92 -17.00 4.39
CA THR A 62 -24.92 -16.01 3.95
C THR A 62 -25.57 -14.80 3.27
N ALA A 63 -26.57 -15.00 2.44
CA ALA A 63 -27.28 -13.91 1.75
C ALA A 63 -28.03 -13.01 2.75
N ASP A 64 -28.65 -13.62 3.76
CA ASP A 64 -29.36 -12.88 4.82
C ASP A 64 -28.38 -12.17 5.76
N ALA A 65 -27.28 -12.81 6.12
CA ALA A 65 -26.22 -12.18 6.92
C ALA A 65 -25.66 -10.92 6.24
N LEU A 66 -25.42 -10.96 4.92
CA LEU A 66 -25.00 -9.80 4.13
C LEU A 66 -26.06 -8.70 4.13
N LYS A 67 -27.35 -9.05 4.01
CA LYS A 67 -28.47 -8.12 4.06
C LYS A 67 -28.55 -7.42 5.43
N TYR A 68 -28.61 -8.17 6.52
CA TYR A 68 -28.72 -7.63 7.86
C TYR A 68 -27.53 -6.76 8.24
N TYR A 69 -26.31 -7.23 7.90
CA TYR A 69 -25.11 -6.45 8.17
C TYR A 69 -25.09 -5.11 7.39
N SER A 70 -25.54 -5.11 6.14
CA SER A 70 -25.57 -3.92 5.30
C SER A 70 -26.52 -2.83 5.79
N GLN A 71 -27.63 -3.22 6.47
CA GLN A 71 -28.63 -2.28 7.01
C GLN A 71 -28.08 -1.35 8.10
N GLY A 72 -27.07 -1.79 8.86
CA GLY A 72 -26.44 -1.01 9.93
C GLY A 72 -25.22 -0.18 9.51
N LEU A 73 -24.87 -0.14 8.23
CA LEU A 73 -23.63 0.48 7.78
C LEU A 73 -23.82 1.91 7.27
N PRO A 74 -23.01 2.87 7.78
CA PRO A 74 -23.01 4.25 7.26
C PRO A 74 -22.27 4.38 5.90
N ASN A 75 -21.42 3.42 5.55
CA ASN A 75 -20.56 3.47 4.35
C ASN A 75 -21.32 2.98 3.11
N LYS A 76 -21.92 3.93 2.34
CA LYS A 76 -22.66 3.63 1.09
C LYS A 76 -21.89 2.75 0.09
N PRO A 77 -20.59 2.97 -0.20
CA PRO A 77 -19.78 2.08 -1.05
C PRO A 77 -19.72 0.63 -0.57
N MET A 78 -19.69 0.40 0.74
CA MET A 78 -19.70 -0.95 1.31
C MET A 78 -21.07 -1.59 1.21
N VAL A 79 -22.13 -0.85 1.51
CA VAL A 79 -23.52 -1.30 1.35
C VAL A 79 -23.77 -1.76 -0.08
N ALA A 80 -23.38 -0.95 -1.08
CA ALA A 80 -23.53 -1.29 -2.50
C ALA A 80 -22.72 -2.56 -2.88
N ALA A 81 -21.51 -2.72 -2.34
CA ALA A 81 -20.71 -3.91 -2.61
C ALA A 81 -21.34 -5.18 -2.00
N LEU A 82 -21.85 -5.08 -0.76
CA LEU A 82 -22.51 -6.21 -0.09
C LEU A 82 -23.84 -6.59 -0.76
N ALA A 83 -24.61 -5.59 -1.21
CA ALA A 83 -25.83 -5.82 -1.99
C ALA A 83 -25.53 -6.60 -3.28
N ARG A 84 -24.48 -6.20 -4.01
CA ARG A 84 -24.04 -6.89 -5.23
C ARG A 84 -23.57 -8.32 -4.96
N ILE A 85 -22.78 -8.53 -3.90
CA ILE A 85 -22.37 -9.88 -3.50
C ILE A 85 -23.61 -10.75 -3.20
N ARG A 86 -24.60 -10.21 -2.51
CA ARG A 86 -25.84 -10.91 -2.20
C ARG A 86 -26.62 -11.28 -3.47
N GLU A 87 -26.74 -10.37 -4.41
CA GLU A 87 -27.40 -10.62 -5.71
C GLU A 87 -26.69 -11.73 -6.48
N ASP A 88 -25.35 -11.67 -6.57
CA ASP A 88 -24.53 -12.67 -7.25
C ASP A 88 -24.69 -14.08 -6.57
N ILE A 89 -24.73 -14.14 -5.24
CA ILE A 89 -24.97 -15.40 -4.50
C ILE A 89 -26.39 -15.93 -4.74
N ASN A 90 -27.39 -15.06 -4.72
CA ASN A 90 -28.79 -15.46 -5.01
C ASN A 90 -28.97 -15.94 -6.45
N ALA A 91 -28.15 -15.45 -7.39
CA ALA A 91 -28.08 -15.93 -8.77
C ALA A 91 -27.31 -17.25 -8.92
N GLY A 92 -26.87 -17.89 -7.80
CA GLY A 92 -26.16 -19.18 -7.82
C GLY A 92 -24.65 -19.06 -8.00
N MET A 93 -24.07 -17.86 -7.96
CA MET A 93 -22.63 -17.67 -8.07
C MET A 93 -21.92 -18.12 -6.78
N ASN A 94 -20.75 -18.74 -6.94
CA ASN A 94 -19.91 -19.08 -5.79
C ASN A 94 -19.52 -17.84 -4.98
N ILE A 95 -19.58 -17.94 -3.65
CA ILE A 95 -19.36 -16.81 -2.74
C ILE A 95 -18.00 -16.11 -2.97
N HIS A 96 -16.93 -16.87 -3.18
CA HIS A 96 -15.61 -16.29 -3.42
C HIS A 96 -15.51 -15.54 -4.76
N GLU A 97 -16.27 -15.95 -5.78
CA GLU A 97 -16.35 -15.24 -7.05
C GLU A 97 -17.16 -13.96 -6.94
N ALA A 98 -18.27 -13.98 -6.20
CA ALA A 98 -19.04 -12.79 -5.89
C ALA A 98 -18.18 -11.73 -5.19
N PHE A 99 -17.34 -12.13 -4.22
CA PHE A 99 -16.36 -11.23 -3.59
C PHE A 99 -15.31 -10.71 -4.58
N ARG A 100 -14.78 -11.58 -5.45
CA ARG A 100 -13.78 -11.22 -6.47
C ARG A 100 -14.32 -10.20 -7.46
N ARG A 101 -15.54 -10.37 -7.90
CA ARG A 101 -16.23 -9.51 -8.89
C ARG A 101 -16.33 -8.05 -8.43
N THR A 102 -16.42 -7.79 -7.14
CA THR A 102 -16.44 -6.41 -6.61
C THR A 102 -15.11 -5.68 -6.82
N GLY A 103 -13.98 -6.39 -6.96
CA GLY A 103 -12.63 -5.83 -7.10
C GLY A 103 -12.12 -5.06 -5.87
N ARG A 104 -12.85 -5.12 -4.74
CA ARG A 104 -12.57 -4.36 -3.51
C ARG A 104 -11.88 -5.15 -2.41
N PHE A 105 -11.78 -6.46 -2.57
CA PHE A 105 -11.15 -7.36 -1.62
C PHE A 105 -9.80 -7.85 -2.15
N SER A 106 -8.85 -8.13 -1.24
CA SER A 106 -7.55 -8.66 -1.63
C SER A 106 -7.65 -10.15 -1.99
N GLU A 107 -6.72 -10.64 -2.84
CA GLU A 107 -6.66 -12.06 -3.22
C GLU A 107 -6.53 -13.00 -2.01
N THR A 108 -5.86 -12.55 -0.94
CA THR A 108 -5.77 -13.31 0.32
C THR A 108 -7.14 -13.50 0.96
N ILE A 109 -7.98 -12.46 0.98
CA ILE A 109 -9.35 -12.54 1.50
C ILE A 109 -10.17 -13.49 0.64
N ILE A 110 -10.12 -13.32 -0.68
CA ILE A 110 -10.86 -14.15 -1.64
C ILE A 110 -10.46 -15.63 -1.50
N GLY A 111 -9.16 -15.92 -1.39
CA GLY A 111 -8.66 -17.28 -1.20
C GLY A 111 -9.13 -17.91 0.11
N LEU A 112 -9.21 -17.15 1.19
CA LEU A 112 -9.70 -17.66 2.47
C LEU A 112 -11.22 -17.88 2.48
N VAL A 113 -11.97 -16.98 1.83
CA VAL A 113 -13.42 -17.16 1.61
C VAL A 113 -13.68 -18.40 0.76
N GLN A 114 -12.87 -18.63 -0.28
CA GLN A 114 -12.97 -19.84 -1.09
C GLN A 114 -12.74 -21.11 -0.26
N ALA A 115 -11.65 -21.14 0.53
CA ALA A 115 -11.37 -22.31 1.38
C ALA A 115 -12.49 -22.59 2.38
N GLY A 116 -13.01 -21.52 3.02
CA GLY A 116 -14.13 -21.64 3.95
C GLY A 116 -15.41 -22.11 3.28
N SER A 117 -15.67 -21.68 2.05
CA SER A 117 -16.81 -22.12 1.25
C SER A 117 -16.66 -23.60 0.85
N ASP A 118 -15.50 -23.97 0.30
CA ASP A 118 -15.22 -25.32 -0.18
C ASP A 118 -15.25 -26.37 0.96
N SER A 119 -14.87 -25.96 2.19
CA SER A 119 -14.90 -26.82 3.39
C SER A 119 -16.20 -26.76 4.18
N GLY A 120 -17.17 -25.94 3.80
CA GLY A 120 -18.40 -25.70 4.57
C GLY A 120 -18.18 -24.92 5.88
N GLN A 121 -16.96 -24.41 6.13
CA GLN A 121 -16.58 -23.72 7.37
C GLN A 121 -16.41 -22.20 7.17
N LEU A 122 -17.33 -21.60 6.42
CA LEU A 122 -17.27 -20.18 6.08
C LEU A 122 -17.26 -19.26 7.31
N HIS A 123 -18.00 -19.63 8.37
CA HIS A 123 -17.98 -18.89 9.64
C HIS A 123 -16.58 -18.83 10.27
N HIS A 124 -15.84 -19.95 10.23
CA HIS A 124 -14.48 -20.02 10.74
C HIS A 124 -13.50 -19.21 9.88
N ALA A 125 -13.65 -19.25 8.55
CA ALA A 125 -12.86 -18.43 7.64
C ALA A 125 -13.04 -16.94 7.91
N PHE A 126 -14.27 -16.47 8.12
CA PHE A 126 -14.53 -15.06 8.46
C PHE A 126 -13.99 -14.66 9.83
N GLN A 127 -14.11 -15.52 10.84
CA GLN A 127 -13.49 -15.25 12.15
C GLN A 127 -11.96 -15.15 12.06
N SER A 128 -11.33 -16.07 11.33
CA SER A 128 -9.88 -16.05 11.08
C SER A 128 -9.43 -14.80 10.33
N LEU A 129 -10.20 -14.35 9.32
CA LEU A 129 -9.97 -13.10 8.61
C LEU A 129 -10.04 -11.88 9.54
N SER A 130 -11.09 -11.82 10.37
CA SER A 130 -11.25 -10.74 11.34
C SER A 130 -10.11 -10.68 12.35
N ALA A 131 -9.73 -11.83 12.92
CA ALA A 131 -8.63 -11.94 13.87
C ALA A 131 -7.29 -11.50 13.26
N ARG A 132 -6.99 -11.96 12.05
CA ARG A 132 -5.78 -11.57 11.31
C ARG A 132 -5.73 -10.09 11.02
N LEU A 133 -6.80 -9.53 10.43
CA LEU A 133 -6.86 -8.11 10.09
C LEU A 133 -6.76 -7.22 11.34
N LYS A 134 -7.37 -7.66 12.46
CA LYS A 134 -7.24 -7.00 13.77
C LYS A 134 -5.80 -7.00 14.26
N SER A 135 -5.10 -8.13 14.16
CA SER A 135 -3.68 -8.24 14.51
C SER A 135 -2.81 -7.32 13.63
N GLU A 136 -3.04 -7.29 12.31
CA GLU A 136 -2.33 -6.39 11.40
C GLU A 136 -2.56 -4.90 11.76
N LEU A 137 -3.79 -4.52 12.13
CA LEU A 137 -4.10 -3.17 12.59
C LEU A 137 -3.39 -2.82 13.91
N PHE A 138 -3.35 -3.76 14.84
CA PHE A 138 -2.66 -3.59 16.12
C PHE A 138 -1.17 -3.38 15.92
N PHE A 139 -0.51 -4.20 15.10
CA PHE A 139 0.90 -4.03 14.77
C PHE A 139 1.17 -2.69 14.07
N ALA A 140 0.35 -2.32 13.10
CA ALA A 140 0.50 -1.03 12.42
C ALA A 140 0.37 0.16 13.40
N LYS A 141 -0.55 0.06 14.36
CA LYS A 141 -0.75 1.06 15.41
C LYS A 141 0.44 1.15 16.38
N GLN A 142 0.99 0.01 16.77
CA GLN A 142 2.18 -0.06 17.61
C GLN A 142 3.41 0.52 16.91
N LEU A 143 3.66 0.14 15.65
CA LEU A 143 4.75 0.69 14.86
C LEU A 143 4.64 2.21 14.71
N LYS A 144 3.44 2.71 14.44
CA LYS A 144 3.20 4.17 14.38
C LYS A 144 3.53 4.84 15.71
N LYS A 145 3.09 4.29 16.84
CA LYS A 145 3.38 4.82 18.18
C LYS A 145 4.89 4.82 18.48
N ALA A 146 5.57 3.72 18.18
CA ALA A 146 7.00 3.59 18.38
C ALA A 146 7.82 4.59 17.54
N THR A 147 7.32 5.02 16.38
CA THR A 147 8.00 6.00 15.52
C THR A 147 7.72 7.45 15.91
N ILE A 148 6.55 7.73 16.48
CA ILE A 148 6.17 9.10 16.89
C ILE A 148 7.03 9.59 18.05
N THR A 149 7.32 8.74 19.06
CA THR A 149 8.06 9.13 20.26
C THR A 149 9.46 9.68 19.95
N PRO A 150 10.34 8.96 19.20
CA PRO A 150 11.63 9.53 18.81
C PRO A 150 11.48 10.78 17.94
N GLY A 151 10.46 10.84 17.08
CA GLY A 151 10.20 12.01 16.25
C GLY A 151 9.92 13.28 17.07
N VAL A 152 9.12 13.16 18.12
CA VAL A 152 8.82 14.29 19.04
C VAL A 152 10.08 14.74 19.78
N ILE A 153 10.88 13.78 20.30
CA ILE A 153 12.13 14.08 21.00
C ILE A 153 13.10 14.84 20.09
N ILE A 154 13.29 14.36 18.86
CA ILE A 154 14.16 15.03 17.87
C ILE A 154 13.64 16.43 17.57
N CYS A 155 12.32 16.63 17.41
CA CYS A 155 11.72 17.95 17.18
C CYS A 155 11.98 18.92 18.32
N VAL A 156 11.85 18.46 19.58
CA VAL A 156 12.11 19.28 20.78
C VAL A 156 13.59 19.64 20.85
N LEU A 157 14.49 18.68 20.65
CA LEU A 157 15.95 18.95 20.65
C LEU A 157 16.37 19.91 19.55
N LEU A 158 15.86 19.78 18.35
CA LEU A 158 16.11 20.69 17.24
C LEU A 158 15.59 22.09 17.57
N GLY A 159 14.39 22.21 18.14
CA GLY A 159 13.83 23.48 18.60
C GLY A 159 14.70 24.16 19.66
N ALA A 160 15.10 23.42 20.68
CA ALA A 160 16.01 23.91 21.72
C ALA A 160 17.37 24.34 21.16
N PHE A 161 17.93 23.56 20.23
CA PHE A 161 19.18 23.90 19.54
C PHE A 161 19.05 25.22 18.74
N ILE A 162 17.99 25.39 17.97
CA ILE A 162 17.75 26.62 17.20
C ILE A 162 17.59 27.83 18.13
N VAL A 163 16.83 27.71 19.23
CA VAL A 163 16.67 28.77 20.21
C VAL A 163 17.99 29.11 20.86
N SER A 164 18.82 28.14 21.21
CA SER A 164 20.16 28.34 21.74
C SER A 164 21.06 29.14 20.77
N GLN A 165 21.05 28.75 19.49
CA GLN A 165 21.85 29.42 18.44
C GLN A 165 21.40 30.86 18.17
N ILE A 166 20.11 31.16 18.31
CA ILE A 166 19.58 32.50 18.01
C ILE A 166 19.66 33.44 19.21
N LYS A 167 19.51 32.91 20.44
CA LYS A 167 19.42 33.73 21.67
C LYS A 167 20.67 33.69 22.52
N ILE A 168 21.18 32.47 22.81
CA ILE A 168 22.25 32.29 23.81
C ILE A 168 23.63 32.59 23.20
N VAL A 169 23.93 32.04 22.02
CA VAL A 169 25.25 32.18 21.41
C VAL A 169 25.60 33.63 21.12
N PRO A 170 24.74 34.50 20.57
CA PRO A 170 25.05 35.92 20.38
C PRO A 170 25.31 36.69 21.67
N GLN A 171 24.61 36.33 22.76
CA GLN A 171 24.87 36.97 24.08
C GLN A 171 26.25 36.62 24.61
N VAL A 172 26.66 35.36 24.46
CA VAL A 172 28.01 34.92 24.84
C VAL A 172 29.07 35.57 23.97
N GLU A 173 28.84 35.72 22.66
CA GLU A 173 29.72 36.42 21.73
C GLU A 173 29.93 37.90 22.15
N ALA A 174 28.83 38.60 22.44
CA ALA A 174 28.90 40.00 22.92
C ALA A 174 29.65 40.13 24.25
N MET A 175 29.48 39.21 25.17
CA MET A 175 30.21 39.17 26.44
C MET A 175 31.70 38.92 26.24
N LEU A 176 32.10 37.97 25.37
CA LEU A 176 33.50 37.71 25.06
C LEU A 176 34.18 38.90 24.41
N MET A 177 33.50 39.54 23.46
CA MET A 177 34.02 40.73 22.82
C MET A 177 34.20 41.90 23.81
N GLY A 178 33.26 42.04 24.79
CA GLY A 178 33.35 43.05 25.85
C GLY A 178 34.55 42.89 26.79
N VAL A 179 35.07 41.70 26.95
CA VAL A 179 36.26 41.38 27.79
C VAL A 179 37.54 41.34 26.96
N GLY A 180 37.46 41.58 25.64
CA GLY A 180 38.65 41.57 24.74
C GLY A 180 39.25 40.19 24.50
N ALA A 181 38.51 39.09 24.84
CA ALA A 181 38.98 37.75 24.64
C ALA A 181 38.79 37.33 23.17
N LYS A 182 39.84 36.75 22.59
CA LYS A 182 39.75 36.19 21.24
C LYS A 182 39.08 34.79 21.33
N PRO A 183 38.09 34.51 20.50
CA PRO A 183 37.46 33.20 20.50
C PRO A 183 38.43 32.11 20.05
N ASP A 184 38.56 31.04 20.84
CA ASP A 184 39.32 29.84 20.49
C ASP A 184 38.65 29.08 19.35
N GLY A 185 39.40 28.21 18.65
CA GLY A 185 38.94 27.53 17.44
C GLY A 185 37.56 26.86 17.53
N MET A 186 37.22 26.26 18.66
CA MET A 186 35.92 25.62 18.89
C MET A 186 34.81 26.67 19.08
N THR A 187 35.10 27.77 19.75
CA THR A 187 34.18 28.88 19.98
C THR A 187 33.93 29.66 18.67
N ALA A 188 34.97 29.83 17.86
CA ALA A 188 34.85 30.47 16.53
C ALA A 188 33.93 29.63 15.59
N ILE A 189 34.03 28.31 15.62
CA ILE A 189 33.14 27.43 14.86
C ILE A 189 31.69 27.59 15.34
N SER A 190 31.45 27.66 16.66
CA SER A 190 30.13 27.85 17.24
C SER A 190 29.49 29.18 16.79
N PHE A 191 30.25 30.26 16.74
CA PHE A 191 29.79 31.57 16.26
C PHE A 191 29.50 31.56 14.76
N MET A 192 30.35 30.92 13.96
CA MET A 192 30.09 30.73 12.52
C MET A 192 28.81 29.96 12.26
N VAL A 193 28.55 28.86 13.00
CA VAL A 193 27.31 28.08 12.93
C VAL A 193 26.13 28.94 13.37
N SER A 194 26.27 29.73 14.42
CA SER A 194 25.23 30.65 14.89
C SER A 194 24.81 31.66 13.84
N HIS A 195 25.77 32.37 13.24
CA HIS A 195 25.49 33.34 12.18
C HIS A 195 24.85 32.71 10.95
N PHE A 196 25.31 31.52 10.55
CA PHE A 196 24.66 30.75 9.47
C PHE A 196 23.23 30.37 9.84
N THR A 197 23.03 29.86 11.05
CA THR A 197 21.70 29.45 11.53
C THR A 197 20.75 30.64 11.63
N GLN A 198 21.21 31.81 12.16
CA GLN A 198 20.37 33.01 12.26
C GLN A 198 19.89 33.52 10.90
N LYS A 199 20.70 33.42 9.87
CA LYS A 199 20.33 33.86 8.51
C LYS A 199 19.46 32.81 7.80
N THR A 200 19.65 31.52 8.08
CA THR A 200 19.08 30.41 7.27
C THR A 200 17.96 29.64 8.00
N TRP A 201 17.73 29.89 9.30
CA TRP A 201 16.76 29.13 10.09
C TRP A 201 15.35 29.07 9.49
N PRO A 202 14.77 30.17 8.92
CA PRO A 202 13.42 30.07 8.36
C PRO A 202 13.41 29.16 7.13
N VAL A 203 14.47 29.20 6.32
CA VAL A 203 14.62 28.34 5.15
C VAL A 203 14.74 26.85 5.57
N ILE A 204 15.50 26.57 6.65
CA ILE A 204 15.66 25.21 7.18
C ILE A 204 14.32 24.67 7.68
N VAL A 205 13.57 25.48 8.45
CA VAL A 205 12.26 25.07 8.98
C VAL A 205 11.25 24.86 7.85
N ILE A 206 11.17 25.77 6.88
CA ILE A 206 10.27 25.64 5.74
C ILE A 206 10.65 24.41 4.89
N SER A 207 11.93 24.17 4.65
CA SER A 207 12.42 23.00 3.93
C SER A 207 12.07 21.69 4.66
N LEU A 208 12.25 21.62 5.98
CA LEU A 208 11.86 20.46 6.81
C LEU A 208 10.35 20.19 6.74
N ILE A 209 9.53 21.24 6.85
CA ILE A 209 8.08 21.12 6.71
C ILE A 209 7.70 20.68 5.31
N ALA A 210 8.30 21.25 4.26
CA ALA A 210 8.05 20.88 2.87
C ALA A 210 8.42 19.42 2.60
N ILE A 211 9.57 18.94 3.11
CA ILE A 211 9.99 17.55 3.02
C ILE A 211 9.00 16.63 3.75
N ALA A 212 8.60 16.98 4.98
CA ALA A 212 7.66 16.20 5.76
C ALA A 212 6.29 16.09 5.05
N VAL A 213 5.76 17.20 4.52
CA VAL A 213 4.51 17.24 3.76
C VAL A 213 4.62 16.43 2.46
N THR A 214 5.75 16.54 1.75
CA THR A 214 5.98 15.80 0.51
C THR A 214 6.05 14.30 0.76
N ILE A 215 6.73 13.86 1.81
CA ILE A 215 6.76 12.44 2.23
C ILE A 215 5.37 11.95 2.65
N ALA A 216 4.60 12.78 3.37
CA ALA A 216 3.26 12.43 3.82
C ALA A 216 2.25 12.32 2.66
N ARG A 217 2.39 13.17 1.64
CA ARG A 217 1.43 13.30 0.56
C ARG A 217 1.74 12.45 -0.67
N SER A 218 3.02 12.24 -0.98
CA SER A 218 3.46 11.52 -2.18
C SER A 218 3.85 10.07 -1.87
N ALA A 219 3.05 9.12 -2.39
CA ALA A 219 3.39 7.69 -2.34
C ALA A 219 4.67 7.37 -3.13
N THR A 220 4.93 8.10 -4.21
CA THR A 220 6.11 7.93 -5.08
C THR A 220 7.40 8.30 -4.34
N VAL A 221 7.41 9.44 -3.65
CA VAL A 221 8.57 9.90 -2.85
C VAL A 221 8.83 8.94 -1.69
N ARG A 222 7.78 8.46 -1.02
CA ARG A 222 7.90 7.46 0.04
C ARG A 222 8.51 6.15 -0.46
N ASN A 223 8.09 5.69 -1.63
CA ASN A 223 8.64 4.48 -2.23
C ASN A 223 10.10 4.67 -2.69
N PHE A 224 10.44 5.85 -3.19
CA PHE A 224 11.81 6.20 -3.56
C PHE A 224 12.73 6.27 -2.32
N ILE A 225 12.29 6.93 -1.25
CA ILE A 225 13.04 7.01 0.03
C ILE A 225 13.21 5.61 0.63
N LEU A 226 12.16 4.78 0.62
CA LEU A 226 12.25 3.38 1.08
C LEU A 226 13.21 2.57 0.21
N GLY A 227 13.19 2.75 -1.11
CA GLY A 227 14.12 2.10 -2.04
C GLY A 227 15.57 2.52 -1.78
N PHE A 228 15.83 3.81 -1.61
CA PHE A 228 17.14 4.34 -1.29
C PHE A 228 17.64 3.91 0.10
N ALA A 229 16.77 3.94 1.10
CA ALA A 229 17.07 3.46 2.45
C ALA A 229 17.37 1.95 2.47
N MET A 230 16.65 1.14 1.68
CA MET A 230 16.93 -0.29 1.51
C MET A 230 18.27 -0.55 0.79
N SER A 231 18.67 0.34 -0.12
CA SER A 231 19.93 0.21 -0.86
C SER A 231 21.16 0.51 0.02
N LYS A 232 21.09 1.54 0.87
CA LYS A 232 22.23 2.02 1.68
C LYS A 232 22.28 1.47 3.10
N TRP A 233 21.16 1.08 3.70
CA TRP A 233 21.12 0.65 5.10
C TRP A 233 20.86 -0.85 5.25
N ARG A 234 21.94 -1.60 5.50
CA ARG A 234 21.93 -3.06 5.63
C ARG A 234 20.94 -3.56 6.70
N LEU A 235 20.87 -2.87 7.84
CA LEU A 235 19.96 -3.22 8.95
C LEU A 235 18.48 -3.01 8.56
N LEU A 236 18.15 -1.91 7.89
CA LEU A 236 16.79 -1.62 7.45
C LEU A 236 16.31 -2.62 6.40
N ARG A 237 17.20 -2.99 5.48
CA ARG A 237 16.95 -4.04 4.48
C ARG A 237 16.64 -5.38 5.15
N LEU A 238 17.44 -5.76 6.16
CA LEU A 238 17.27 -7.00 6.91
C LEU A 238 15.93 -7.02 7.66
N LEU A 239 15.58 -5.91 8.33
CA LEU A 239 14.31 -5.75 9.03
C LEU A 239 13.10 -5.88 8.09
N ILE A 240 13.13 -5.18 6.95
CA ILE A 240 12.03 -5.21 5.97
C ILE A 240 11.91 -6.61 5.36
N MET A 241 13.02 -7.28 5.05
CA MET A 241 13.00 -8.66 4.55
C MET A 241 12.41 -9.62 5.58
N SER A 242 12.83 -9.53 6.84
CA SER A 242 12.30 -10.37 7.92
C SER A 242 10.80 -10.18 8.14
N LEU A 243 10.31 -8.92 8.16
CA LEU A 243 8.88 -8.63 8.27
C LEU A 243 8.07 -9.21 7.11
N ARG A 244 8.61 -9.19 5.91
CA ARG A 244 7.96 -9.77 4.73
C ARG A 244 7.96 -11.30 4.74
N GLN A 245 9.05 -11.93 5.21
CA GLN A 245 9.10 -13.38 5.41
C GLN A 245 8.03 -13.82 6.42
N VAL A 246 7.92 -13.13 7.55
CA VAL A 246 6.88 -13.40 8.56
C VAL A 246 5.49 -13.27 7.95
N THR A 247 5.24 -12.23 7.14
CA THR A 247 3.95 -12.05 6.48
C THR A 247 3.67 -13.18 5.48
N PHE A 248 4.65 -13.60 4.70
CA PHE A 248 4.53 -14.70 3.75
C PHE A 248 4.21 -16.03 4.45
N LEU A 249 5.03 -16.40 5.45
CA LEU A 249 4.85 -17.64 6.21
C LEU A 249 3.53 -17.66 6.99
N SER A 250 3.15 -16.53 7.61
CA SER A 250 1.87 -16.43 8.31
C SER A 250 0.67 -16.57 7.36
N THR A 251 0.80 -16.08 6.13
CA THR A 251 -0.24 -16.26 5.10
C THR A 251 -0.35 -17.71 4.66
N ILE A 252 0.77 -18.39 4.40
CA ILE A 252 0.78 -19.82 4.06
C ILE A 252 0.17 -20.62 5.20
N ARG A 253 0.63 -20.42 6.43
CA ARG A 253 0.09 -21.10 7.60
C ARG A 253 -1.43 -20.93 7.71
N LEU A 254 -1.91 -19.69 7.55
CA LEU A 254 -3.34 -19.40 7.61
C LEU A 254 -4.12 -20.12 6.52
N LEU A 255 -3.64 -20.10 5.28
CA LEU A 255 -4.32 -20.75 4.15
C LEU A 255 -4.30 -22.28 4.31
N HIS A 256 -3.17 -22.83 4.71
CA HIS A 256 -3.01 -24.28 4.92
C HIS A 256 -3.83 -24.79 6.10
N SER A 257 -3.88 -24.06 7.23
CA SER A 257 -4.72 -24.45 8.38
C SER A 257 -6.22 -24.37 8.10
N ASN A 258 -6.65 -23.67 7.06
CA ASN A 258 -8.03 -23.64 6.58
C ASN A 258 -8.27 -24.59 5.39
N GLY A 259 -7.42 -25.61 5.21
CA GLY A 259 -7.64 -26.70 4.25
C GLY A 259 -7.25 -26.39 2.80
N ILE A 260 -6.58 -25.26 2.52
CA ILE A 260 -6.10 -24.96 1.16
C ILE A 260 -4.86 -25.78 0.85
N ASN A 261 -4.82 -26.39 -0.33
CA ASN A 261 -3.64 -27.09 -0.83
C ASN A 261 -2.39 -26.18 -0.78
N LEU A 262 -1.28 -26.76 -0.36
CA LEU A 262 0.00 -26.05 -0.17
C LEU A 262 0.43 -25.28 -1.42
N ALA A 263 0.32 -25.86 -2.61
CA ALA A 263 0.68 -25.20 -3.87
C ALA A 263 -0.14 -23.91 -4.11
N LYS A 264 -1.46 -23.96 -3.86
CA LYS A 264 -2.35 -22.79 -3.97
C LYS A 264 -2.05 -21.76 -2.89
N SER A 265 -1.74 -22.22 -1.66
CA SER A 265 -1.35 -21.34 -0.54
C SER A 265 -0.07 -20.58 -0.83
N ILE A 266 0.93 -21.22 -1.44
CA ILE A 266 2.19 -20.59 -1.85
C ILE A 266 1.91 -19.53 -2.93
N ARG A 267 1.11 -19.84 -3.94
CA ARG A 267 0.78 -18.90 -5.03
C ARG A 267 0.05 -17.66 -4.53
N VAL A 268 -0.94 -17.83 -3.66
CA VAL A 268 -1.69 -16.70 -3.06
C VAL A 268 -0.80 -15.89 -2.14
N SER A 269 0.06 -16.55 -1.37
CA SER A 269 0.98 -15.88 -0.43
C SER A 269 2.08 -15.11 -1.17
N ALA A 270 2.57 -15.60 -2.31
CA ALA A 270 3.53 -14.88 -3.16
C ALA A 270 2.98 -13.53 -3.64
N ASN A 271 1.68 -13.45 -3.95
CA ASN A 271 1.04 -12.17 -4.30
C ASN A 271 1.01 -11.15 -3.16
N SER A 272 1.08 -11.59 -1.89
CA SER A 272 1.13 -10.68 -0.74
C SER A 272 2.49 -10.02 -0.55
N VAL A 273 3.53 -10.54 -1.21
CA VAL A 273 4.93 -10.09 -1.14
C VAL A 273 5.40 -9.49 -2.48
N ARG A 274 4.47 -9.01 -3.31
CA ARG A 274 4.77 -8.35 -4.60
C ARG A 274 5.80 -7.23 -4.44
N ASN A 275 6.70 -7.11 -5.43
CA ASN A 275 7.81 -6.15 -5.47
C ASN A 275 8.98 -6.47 -4.51
N THR A 276 9.29 -7.73 -4.29
CA THR A 276 10.52 -8.16 -3.63
C THR A 276 11.29 -9.15 -4.49
N PRO A 277 12.61 -9.26 -4.30
CA PRO A 277 13.43 -10.34 -4.90
C PRO A 277 12.85 -11.73 -4.61
N PHE A 278 12.21 -11.91 -3.45
CA PHE A 278 11.50 -13.13 -3.07
C PHE A 278 10.33 -13.49 -3.98
N TYR A 279 9.72 -12.52 -4.65
CA TYR A 279 8.61 -12.77 -5.56
C TYR A 279 9.08 -13.42 -6.86
N GLU A 280 10.24 -12.99 -7.39
CA GLU A 280 10.80 -13.54 -8.62
C GLU A 280 11.35 -14.95 -8.41
N ASP A 281 12.05 -15.19 -7.31
CA ASP A 281 12.65 -16.47 -6.97
C ASP A 281 11.59 -17.58 -6.75
N ARG A 282 10.42 -17.23 -6.21
CA ARG A 282 9.31 -18.16 -5.98
C ARG A 282 8.37 -18.34 -7.18
N LYS A 283 8.36 -17.41 -8.14
CA LYS A 283 7.58 -17.56 -9.36
C LYS A 283 8.16 -18.64 -10.29
N SER A 284 9.46 -18.89 -10.18
CA SER A 284 10.16 -19.92 -10.94
C SER A 284 9.94 -21.35 -10.41
N VAL A 285 9.46 -21.50 -9.18
CA VAL A 285 9.25 -22.80 -8.48
C VAL A 285 7.81 -23.31 -8.62
N VAL A 286 6.88 -22.50 -9.14
CA VAL A 286 5.46 -22.79 -9.31
C VAL A 286 5.04 -22.73 -10.77
#